data_53885e4d16c972e8a7db2a2dc157e9d1
#
_entry.id   53885e4d16c972e8a7db2a2dc157e9d1
#
_cell.length_a   1.000
_cell.length_b   1.000
_cell.length_c   1.000
_cell.angle_alpha   90.00
_cell.angle_beta   90.00
_cell.angle_gamma   90.00
#
_symmetry.space_group_name_H-M   'P 1'
#
loop_
_entity.id
_entity.type
_entity.pdbx_description
1 polymer ?
#
loop_
_entity_poly.entity_id
_entity_poly.type
_entity_poly.pdbx_seq_one_letter_code
_entity_poly.pdbx_strand_id
1 'polypeptide(L)'
;MSLRILHYLNQFFGQKGGEEAAGYMPEMHSGPVGVGLQLEKMLGGDGSIVTTIICGDSYFNENNEACKQYVRDVLAEVRPDMVVAGPAFNAGRYGMACGQVAQVAAEQGIPVISGIYPENPGYELYRPWMYAVETGNSAASMRSALPAMVALIKRFIATQGNPGLPEEAGYLPRGVRINHFETQNGAERAADMLVSKLKGETFRTEYPMPVFDRVDPQPPVVGMAQATIALVTSGGVVPKGNPDHIESSSASRYGEYSLDGIEALDADNYQTAHGGYDPVACNDDPNRVLPVDVLRDLEREGVIGKLYPHYYATVGNGTSVANARKYGADIALKLQKAGVSAAILTST
;
A
#
# COMPACT_ATOMS: atom_id res chain seq x y z
N MET A 1 -15.41 -8.70 33.36
CA MET A 1 -15.89 -9.68 32.35
C MET A 1 -14.81 -9.79 31.29
N SER A 2 -14.55 -10.97 30.74
CA SER A 2 -13.62 -11.17 29.63
C SER A 2 -14.17 -10.51 28.37
N LEU A 3 -13.34 -9.78 27.62
CA LEU A 3 -13.71 -9.12 26.37
C LEU A 3 -14.10 -10.17 25.31
N ARG A 4 -15.25 -10.03 24.68
CA ARG A 4 -15.74 -10.92 23.62
C ARG A 4 -15.23 -10.43 22.28
N ILE A 5 -14.40 -11.22 21.61
CA ILE A 5 -13.74 -10.83 20.36
C ILE A 5 -14.30 -11.65 19.19
N LEU A 6 -14.64 -10.94 18.09
CA LEU A 6 -14.80 -11.56 16.79
C LEU A 6 -13.49 -11.42 16.02
N HIS A 7 -12.94 -12.51 15.49
CA HIS A 7 -11.71 -12.51 14.70
C HIS A 7 -12.03 -12.71 13.22
N TYR A 8 -11.51 -11.87 12.34
CA TYR A 8 -11.58 -12.03 10.89
C TYR A 8 -10.23 -12.48 10.33
N LEU A 9 -10.25 -13.58 9.56
CA LEU A 9 -9.08 -14.18 8.92
C LEU A 9 -9.33 -14.44 7.43
N ASN A 10 -8.26 -14.40 6.63
CA ASN A 10 -8.34 -14.93 5.27
C ASN A 10 -8.19 -16.46 5.25
N GLN A 11 -8.33 -17.05 4.06
CA GLN A 11 -8.20 -18.49 3.83
C GLN A 11 -6.88 -19.08 4.35
N PHE A 12 -5.78 -18.34 4.20
CA PHE A 12 -4.45 -18.80 4.60
C PHE A 12 -4.31 -18.89 6.12
N PHE A 13 -4.59 -17.79 6.84
CA PHE A 13 -4.52 -17.76 8.31
C PHE A 13 -5.67 -18.51 8.97
N GLY A 14 -6.77 -18.68 8.26
CA GLY A 14 -7.91 -19.54 8.65
C GLY A 14 -7.70 -21.02 8.34
N GLN A 15 -6.52 -21.42 7.83
CA GLN A 15 -6.16 -22.82 7.55
C GLN A 15 -7.07 -23.53 6.52
N LYS A 16 -7.60 -22.77 5.53
CA LYS A 16 -8.43 -23.33 4.45
C LYS A 16 -7.62 -23.63 3.18
N GLY A 17 -6.42 -23.11 3.08
CA GLY A 17 -5.51 -23.30 1.94
C GLY A 17 -4.68 -22.06 1.63
N GLY A 18 -3.88 -22.12 0.58
CA GLY A 18 -3.09 -21.02 0.05
C GLY A 18 -3.87 -20.15 -0.94
N GLU A 19 -3.18 -19.72 -2.00
CA GLU A 19 -3.78 -18.89 -3.07
C GLU A 19 -4.89 -19.64 -3.82
N GLU A 20 -4.80 -20.96 -3.93
CA GLU A 20 -5.83 -21.81 -4.53
C GLU A 20 -7.18 -21.73 -3.82
N ALA A 21 -7.17 -21.36 -2.54
CA ALA A 21 -8.38 -21.17 -1.73
C ALA A 21 -8.82 -19.70 -1.63
N ALA A 22 -8.23 -18.78 -2.42
CA ALA A 22 -8.60 -17.36 -2.37
C ALA A 22 -10.06 -17.07 -2.78
N GLY A 23 -10.72 -18.00 -3.45
CA GLY A 23 -12.16 -17.99 -3.75
C GLY A 23 -13.06 -18.54 -2.65
N TYR A 24 -12.55 -18.83 -1.45
CA TYR A 24 -13.33 -19.43 -0.35
C TYR A 24 -14.43 -18.49 0.14
N MET A 25 -15.67 -19.00 0.15
CA MET A 25 -16.83 -18.23 0.63
C MET A 25 -16.73 -17.93 2.14
N PRO A 26 -17.35 -16.84 2.62
CA PRO A 26 -17.32 -16.52 4.05
C PRO A 26 -17.98 -17.61 4.89
N GLU A 27 -17.29 -18.01 5.94
CA GLU A 27 -17.72 -19.04 6.88
C GLU A 27 -17.47 -18.57 8.32
N MET A 28 -18.42 -18.84 9.20
CA MET A 28 -18.32 -18.54 10.63
C MET A 28 -17.93 -19.81 11.41
N HIS A 29 -16.95 -19.66 12.29
CA HIS A 29 -16.50 -20.71 13.22
C HIS A 29 -16.66 -20.24 14.67
N SER A 30 -17.10 -21.14 15.53
CA SER A 30 -17.11 -20.90 16.98
C SER A 30 -15.69 -20.95 17.54
N GLY A 31 -15.30 -19.93 18.30
CA GLY A 31 -13.98 -19.84 18.93
C GLY A 31 -12.82 -19.45 18.00
N PRO A 32 -11.58 -19.55 18.51
CA PRO A 32 -10.38 -19.17 17.79
C PRO A 32 -9.97 -20.21 16.75
N VAL A 33 -9.49 -19.76 15.58
CA VAL A 33 -8.95 -20.60 14.51
C VAL A 33 -7.56 -20.07 14.11
N GLY A 34 -6.68 -20.96 13.69
CA GLY A 34 -5.37 -20.60 13.13
C GLY A 34 -4.57 -19.69 14.07
N VAL A 35 -4.19 -18.51 13.58
CA VAL A 35 -3.44 -17.52 14.37
C VAL A 35 -4.24 -17.01 15.58
N GLY A 36 -5.55 -17.08 15.57
CA GLY A 36 -6.42 -16.72 16.69
C GLY A 36 -6.16 -17.52 17.95
N LEU A 37 -5.76 -18.81 17.84
CA LEU A 37 -5.36 -19.63 18.99
C LEU A 37 -4.20 -19.02 19.77
N GLN A 38 -3.19 -18.51 19.07
CA GLN A 38 -2.06 -17.85 19.70
C GLN A 38 -2.45 -16.50 20.28
N LEU A 39 -3.27 -15.73 19.57
CA LEU A 39 -3.77 -14.44 20.04
C LEU A 39 -4.53 -14.59 21.35
N GLU A 40 -5.48 -15.52 21.43
CA GLU A 40 -6.28 -15.79 22.64
C GLU A 40 -5.40 -16.25 23.81
N LYS A 41 -4.45 -17.17 23.55
CA LYS A 41 -3.49 -17.62 24.58
C LYS A 41 -2.71 -16.44 25.16
N MET A 42 -2.32 -15.46 24.34
CA MET A 42 -1.56 -14.29 24.79
C MET A 42 -2.44 -13.26 25.53
N LEU A 43 -3.73 -13.21 25.26
CA LEU A 43 -4.70 -12.40 26.03
C LEU A 43 -4.84 -12.89 27.47
N GLY A 44 -4.69 -14.20 27.73
CA GLY A 44 -4.57 -14.75 29.08
C GLY A 44 -5.79 -14.51 29.98
N GLY A 45 -7.00 -14.53 29.41
CA GLY A 45 -8.25 -14.32 30.17
C GLY A 45 -8.79 -12.88 30.14
N ASP A 46 -8.03 -11.91 29.65
CA ASP A 46 -8.52 -10.54 29.44
C ASP A 46 -9.56 -10.47 28.31
N GLY A 47 -9.45 -11.38 27.32
CA GLY A 47 -10.39 -11.52 26.21
C GLY A 47 -10.47 -12.94 25.70
N SER A 48 -11.58 -13.27 25.05
CA SER A 48 -11.78 -14.56 24.36
C SER A 48 -12.30 -14.33 22.95
N ILE A 49 -11.79 -15.11 22.00
CA ILE A 49 -12.30 -15.13 20.63
C ILE A 49 -13.54 -16.03 20.62
N VAL A 50 -14.70 -15.41 20.62
CA VAL A 50 -15.97 -16.15 20.64
C VAL A 50 -16.36 -16.68 19.27
N THR A 51 -15.88 -16.01 18.21
CA THR A 51 -16.20 -16.33 16.82
C THR A 51 -15.06 -15.94 15.90
N THR A 52 -14.79 -16.75 14.89
CA THR A 52 -13.88 -16.42 13.79
C THR A 52 -14.65 -16.45 12.47
N ILE A 53 -14.55 -15.38 11.68
CA ILE A 53 -14.98 -15.36 10.27
C ILE A 53 -13.76 -15.67 9.41
N ILE A 54 -13.90 -16.59 8.46
CA ILE A 54 -12.88 -16.91 7.46
C ILE A 54 -13.49 -16.65 6.07
N CYS A 55 -12.76 -15.89 5.23
CA CYS A 55 -13.18 -15.63 3.85
C CYS A 55 -11.97 -15.55 2.94
N GLY A 56 -12.08 -16.04 1.72
CA GLY A 56 -11.03 -15.94 0.70
C GLY A 56 -10.80 -14.51 0.25
N ASP A 57 -9.54 -14.14 0.04
CA ASP A 57 -9.14 -12.79 -0.32
C ASP A 57 -9.76 -12.32 -1.65
N SER A 58 -9.80 -13.18 -2.66
CA SER A 58 -10.45 -12.89 -3.95
C SER A 58 -11.96 -12.81 -3.79
N TYR A 59 -12.56 -13.81 -3.10
CA TYR A 59 -14.01 -13.82 -2.91
C TYR A 59 -14.52 -12.55 -2.23
N PHE A 60 -13.85 -12.10 -1.17
CA PHE A 60 -14.26 -10.88 -0.45
C PHE A 60 -14.22 -9.65 -1.34
N ASN A 61 -13.15 -9.48 -2.12
CA ASN A 61 -12.97 -8.30 -2.96
C ASN A 61 -13.88 -8.31 -4.21
N GLU A 62 -14.20 -9.48 -4.74
CA GLU A 62 -15.11 -9.65 -5.88
C GLU A 62 -16.59 -9.57 -5.48
N ASN A 63 -16.94 -9.96 -4.25
CA ASN A 63 -18.30 -10.01 -3.71
C ASN A 63 -18.49 -9.07 -2.51
N ASN A 64 -17.92 -7.88 -2.59
CA ASN A 64 -17.75 -6.92 -1.51
C ASN A 64 -19.02 -6.69 -0.68
N GLU A 65 -20.13 -6.28 -1.31
CA GLU A 65 -21.37 -5.94 -0.59
C GLU A 65 -22.01 -7.17 0.06
N ALA A 66 -21.95 -8.33 -0.58
CA ALA A 66 -22.45 -9.57 0.01
C ALA A 66 -21.62 -9.98 1.24
N CYS A 67 -20.28 -9.84 1.18
CA CYS A 67 -19.41 -10.12 2.30
C CYS A 67 -19.59 -9.11 3.44
N LYS A 68 -19.75 -7.82 3.15
CA LYS A 68 -20.08 -6.81 4.16
C LYS A 68 -21.42 -7.11 4.84
N GLN A 69 -22.43 -7.53 4.07
CA GLN A 69 -23.71 -7.92 4.64
C GLN A 69 -23.56 -9.14 5.54
N TYR A 70 -22.82 -10.17 5.11
CA TYR A 70 -22.51 -11.34 5.94
C TYR A 70 -21.84 -10.94 7.27
N VAL A 71 -20.86 -10.02 7.21
CA VAL A 71 -20.21 -9.50 8.44
C VAL A 71 -21.22 -8.78 9.34
N ARG A 72 -22.12 -7.94 8.78
CA ARG A 72 -23.18 -7.28 9.56
C ARG A 72 -24.07 -8.28 10.28
N ASP A 73 -24.47 -9.33 9.59
CA ASP A 73 -25.36 -10.36 10.15
C ASP A 73 -24.67 -11.12 11.30
N VAL A 74 -23.40 -11.50 11.12
CA VAL A 74 -22.62 -12.15 12.18
C VAL A 74 -22.39 -11.22 13.38
N LEU A 75 -22.11 -9.93 13.15
CA LEU A 75 -21.96 -8.95 14.24
C LEU A 75 -23.26 -8.78 15.04
N ALA A 76 -24.41 -8.77 14.36
CA ALA A 76 -25.72 -8.68 15.01
C ALA A 76 -26.06 -9.92 15.83
N GLU A 77 -25.67 -11.11 15.37
CA GLU A 77 -25.85 -12.39 16.06
C GLU A 77 -24.91 -12.52 17.27
N VAL A 78 -23.60 -12.32 17.05
CA VAL A 78 -22.54 -12.59 18.04
C VAL A 78 -22.45 -11.48 19.08
N ARG A 79 -22.69 -10.23 18.70
CA ARG A 79 -22.57 -9.03 19.55
C ARG A 79 -21.21 -9.00 20.27
N PRO A 80 -20.09 -8.96 19.55
CA PRO A 80 -18.78 -8.89 20.16
C PRO A 80 -18.53 -7.49 20.74
N ASP A 81 -17.65 -7.41 21.74
CA ASP A 81 -17.20 -6.13 22.30
C ASP A 81 -16.11 -5.50 21.43
N MET A 82 -15.42 -6.30 20.62
CA MET A 82 -14.32 -5.88 19.75
C MET A 82 -14.19 -6.81 18.56
N VAL A 83 -13.75 -6.27 17.42
CA VAL A 83 -13.30 -7.06 16.27
C VAL A 83 -11.78 -6.99 16.16
N VAL A 84 -11.16 -8.12 15.86
CA VAL A 84 -9.76 -8.20 15.42
C VAL A 84 -9.77 -8.61 13.96
N ALA A 85 -9.19 -7.81 13.08
CA ALA A 85 -9.10 -8.08 11.65
C ALA A 85 -7.62 -8.28 11.24
N GLY A 86 -7.26 -9.49 10.85
CA GLY A 86 -5.89 -9.79 10.51
C GLY A 86 -5.08 -10.50 11.60
N PRO A 87 -3.74 -10.42 11.58
CA PRO A 87 -2.90 -9.41 10.90
C PRO A 87 -2.77 -9.64 9.38
N ALA A 88 -2.80 -8.54 8.62
CA ALA A 88 -2.79 -8.58 7.16
C ALA A 88 -1.39 -8.39 6.53
N PHE A 89 -0.43 -7.87 7.28
CA PHE A 89 0.90 -7.54 6.76
C PHE A 89 0.80 -6.69 5.48
N ASN A 90 1.60 -7.01 4.44
CA ASN A 90 1.54 -6.35 3.14
C ASN A 90 0.73 -7.13 2.09
N ALA A 91 -0.17 -8.03 2.51
CA ALA A 91 -1.07 -8.72 1.60
C ALA A 91 -2.22 -7.77 1.19
N GLY A 92 -2.15 -7.17 -0.02
CA GLY A 92 -3.04 -6.08 -0.44
C GLY A 92 -4.53 -6.46 -0.39
N ARG A 93 -4.94 -7.57 -1.02
CA ARG A 93 -6.34 -8.05 -1.01
C ARG A 93 -6.83 -8.33 0.40
N TYR A 94 -5.99 -8.97 1.23
CA TYR A 94 -6.33 -9.25 2.62
C TYR A 94 -6.45 -7.97 3.45
N GLY A 95 -5.53 -7.03 3.28
CA GLY A 95 -5.62 -5.73 3.95
C GLY A 95 -6.88 -4.96 3.59
N MET A 96 -7.28 -5.00 2.31
CA MET A 96 -8.54 -4.43 1.84
C MET A 96 -9.75 -5.09 2.52
N ALA A 97 -9.78 -6.42 2.59
CA ALA A 97 -10.85 -7.15 3.28
C ALA A 97 -10.89 -6.83 4.79
N CYS A 98 -9.72 -6.81 5.48
CA CYS A 98 -9.63 -6.38 6.88
C CYS A 98 -10.15 -4.95 7.09
N GLY A 99 -9.82 -4.03 6.16
CA GLY A 99 -10.29 -2.65 6.19
C GLY A 99 -11.81 -2.54 6.05
N GLN A 100 -12.40 -3.31 5.16
CA GLN A 100 -13.86 -3.33 4.95
C GLN A 100 -14.60 -3.94 6.13
N VAL A 101 -14.06 -5.00 6.73
CA VAL A 101 -14.58 -5.56 7.99
C VAL A 101 -14.50 -4.51 9.10
N ALA A 102 -13.39 -3.77 9.17
CA ALA A 102 -13.22 -2.71 10.16
C ALA A 102 -14.24 -1.59 9.97
N GLN A 103 -14.50 -1.17 8.73
CA GLN A 103 -15.54 -0.17 8.44
C GLN A 103 -16.90 -0.64 8.93
N VAL A 104 -17.32 -1.85 8.55
CA VAL A 104 -18.63 -2.40 8.93
C VAL A 104 -18.80 -2.48 10.45
N ALA A 105 -17.77 -2.92 11.18
CA ALA A 105 -17.82 -3.01 12.63
C ALA A 105 -17.85 -1.62 13.29
N ALA A 106 -17.02 -0.70 12.83
CA ALA A 106 -16.96 0.67 13.37
C ALA A 106 -18.25 1.45 13.13
N GLU A 107 -18.94 1.25 12.00
CA GLU A 107 -20.28 1.80 11.73
C GLU A 107 -21.33 1.32 12.74
N GLN A 108 -21.12 0.19 13.39
CA GLN A 108 -21.95 -0.34 14.48
C GLN A 108 -21.42 0.05 15.88
N GLY A 109 -20.39 0.90 15.95
CA GLY A 109 -19.79 1.33 17.21
C GLY A 109 -18.86 0.30 17.86
N ILE A 110 -18.47 -0.77 17.14
CA ILE A 110 -17.59 -1.82 17.64
C ILE A 110 -16.15 -1.45 17.27
N PRO A 111 -15.23 -1.32 18.26
CA PRO A 111 -13.84 -1.01 17.99
C PRO A 111 -13.13 -2.14 17.25
N VAL A 112 -12.21 -1.78 16.35
CA VAL A 112 -11.46 -2.77 15.55
C VAL A 112 -9.97 -2.59 15.76
N ILE A 113 -9.28 -3.70 16.05
CA ILE A 113 -7.82 -3.77 16.09
C ILE A 113 -7.32 -4.60 14.92
N SER A 114 -6.26 -4.13 14.25
CA SER A 114 -5.62 -4.84 13.15
C SER A 114 -4.10 -4.79 13.29
N GLY A 115 -3.42 -5.71 12.62
CA GLY A 115 -1.98 -5.65 12.38
C GLY A 115 -1.76 -5.49 10.88
N ILE A 116 -1.10 -4.41 10.45
CA ILE A 116 -0.98 -4.11 9.04
C ILE A 116 0.36 -3.42 8.72
N TYR A 117 0.86 -3.64 7.52
CA TYR A 117 2.04 -2.93 7.02
C TYR A 117 1.64 -1.52 6.58
N PRO A 118 2.44 -0.47 6.89
CA PRO A 118 2.07 0.93 6.62
C PRO A 118 1.75 1.24 5.15
N GLU A 119 2.39 0.54 4.22
CA GLU A 119 2.15 0.72 2.77
C GLU A 119 1.03 -0.19 2.23
N ASN A 120 0.31 -0.92 3.07
CA ASN A 120 -0.80 -1.75 2.63
C ASN A 120 -1.99 -0.86 2.21
N PRO A 121 -2.58 -1.03 1.02
CA PRO A 121 -3.71 -0.22 0.55
C PRO A 121 -4.93 -0.27 1.48
N GLY A 122 -5.13 -1.39 2.18
CA GLY A 122 -6.19 -1.51 3.17
C GLY A 122 -6.01 -0.58 4.37
N TYR A 123 -4.76 -0.30 4.78
CA TYR A 123 -4.51 0.70 5.80
C TYR A 123 -4.80 2.11 5.28
N GLU A 124 -4.28 2.47 4.12
CA GLU A 124 -4.47 3.81 3.56
C GLU A 124 -5.95 4.19 3.42
N LEU A 125 -6.75 3.27 2.88
CA LEU A 125 -8.17 3.51 2.62
C LEU A 125 -9.04 3.41 3.88
N TYR A 126 -8.72 2.52 4.82
CA TYR A 126 -9.61 2.18 5.94
C TYR A 126 -9.06 2.53 7.33
N ARG A 127 -7.92 3.21 7.42
CA ARG A 127 -7.34 3.64 8.71
C ARG A 127 -8.27 4.40 9.66
N PRO A 128 -9.29 5.17 9.20
CA PRO A 128 -10.19 5.84 10.14
C PRO A 128 -11.04 4.88 10.98
N TRP A 129 -11.26 3.67 10.48
CA TRP A 129 -12.17 2.69 11.11
C TRP A 129 -11.46 1.63 11.95
N MET A 130 -10.12 1.65 12.02
CA MET A 130 -9.35 0.66 12.79
C MET A 130 -8.23 1.28 13.61
N TYR A 131 -7.82 0.59 14.66
CA TYR A 131 -6.60 0.85 15.39
C TYR A 131 -5.57 -0.20 14.96
N ALA A 132 -4.69 0.18 14.06
CA ALA A 132 -3.75 -0.74 13.41
C ALA A 132 -2.37 -0.65 14.07
N VAL A 133 -1.81 -1.77 14.51
CA VAL A 133 -0.39 -1.84 14.87
C VAL A 133 0.45 -2.03 13.62
N GLU A 134 1.62 -1.42 13.59
CA GLU A 134 2.57 -1.61 12.51
C GLU A 134 3.11 -3.04 12.50
N THR A 135 3.16 -3.64 11.32
CA THR A 135 3.80 -4.94 11.11
C THR A 135 4.92 -4.83 10.07
N GLY A 136 5.80 -5.82 10.01
CA GLY A 136 6.67 -5.97 8.85
C GLY A 136 5.88 -6.34 7.58
N ASN A 137 6.56 -6.38 6.45
CA ASN A 137 5.94 -6.58 5.13
C ASN A 137 5.46 -8.02 4.86
N SER A 138 5.71 -8.97 5.75
CA SER A 138 5.32 -10.38 5.55
C SER A 138 4.95 -11.09 6.84
N ALA A 139 4.33 -12.26 6.71
CA ALA A 139 3.97 -13.13 7.82
C ALA A 139 5.15 -13.58 8.71
N ALA A 140 6.39 -13.42 8.26
CA ALA A 140 7.58 -13.63 9.08
C ALA A 140 7.59 -12.72 10.32
N SER A 141 6.91 -11.58 10.26
CA SER A 141 6.75 -10.61 11.36
C SER A 141 5.67 -11.00 12.38
N MET A 142 5.03 -12.16 12.25
CA MET A 142 3.97 -12.62 13.17
C MET A 142 4.40 -12.57 14.65
N ARG A 143 5.68 -12.87 14.91
CA ARG A 143 6.24 -12.90 16.29
C ARG A 143 6.25 -11.51 16.95
N SER A 144 6.30 -10.44 16.20
CA SER A 144 6.22 -9.06 16.71
C SER A 144 4.80 -8.50 16.61
N ALA A 145 4.07 -8.83 15.55
CA ALA A 145 2.71 -8.34 15.31
C ALA A 145 1.71 -8.75 16.40
N LEU A 146 1.66 -10.04 16.75
CA LEU A 146 0.71 -10.52 17.76
C LEU A 146 0.91 -9.90 19.14
N PRO A 147 2.14 -9.82 19.71
CA PRO A 147 2.37 -9.11 20.97
C PRO A 147 1.92 -7.65 20.95
N ALA A 148 2.17 -6.93 19.84
CA ALA A 148 1.76 -5.54 19.68
C ALA A 148 0.22 -5.41 19.63
N MET A 149 -0.46 -6.28 18.88
CA MET A 149 -1.93 -6.31 18.87
C MET A 149 -2.50 -6.61 20.26
N VAL A 150 -1.95 -7.60 20.97
CA VAL A 150 -2.37 -7.94 22.34
C VAL A 150 -2.14 -6.77 23.31
N ALA A 151 -0.99 -6.09 23.22
CA ALA A 151 -0.70 -4.93 24.06
C ALA A 151 -1.74 -3.81 23.82
N LEU A 152 -2.11 -3.56 22.59
CA LEU A 152 -3.13 -2.57 22.24
C LEU A 152 -4.53 -2.99 22.72
N ILE A 153 -4.90 -4.27 22.60
CA ILE A 153 -6.17 -4.81 23.16
C ILE A 153 -6.22 -4.59 24.67
N LYS A 154 -5.16 -4.96 25.38
CA LYS A 154 -5.08 -4.77 26.84
C LYS A 154 -5.15 -3.30 27.22
N ARG A 155 -4.52 -2.42 26.46
CA ARG A 155 -4.63 -0.97 26.68
C ARG A 155 -6.06 -0.48 26.48
N PHE A 156 -6.77 -0.97 25.45
CA PHE A 156 -8.19 -0.68 25.23
C PHE A 156 -9.05 -1.06 26.43
N ILE A 157 -8.81 -2.24 26.99
CA ILE A 157 -9.51 -2.71 28.19
C ILE A 157 -9.20 -1.78 29.39
N ALA A 158 -7.93 -1.49 29.64
CA ALA A 158 -7.48 -0.67 30.76
C ALA A 158 -8.00 0.77 30.70
N THR A 159 -8.18 1.31 29.50
CA THR A 159 -8.61 2.69 29.26
C THR A 159 -10.10 2.82 28.89
N GLN A 160 -10.88 1.74 29.07
CA GLN A 160 -12.32 1.72 28.79
C GLN A 160 -12.68 2.22 27.38
N GLY A 161 -11.89 1.80 26.37
CA GLY A 161 -12.16 2.07 24.97
C GLY A 161 -11.45 3.29 24.37
N ASN A 162 -10.67 4.03 25.11
CA ASN A 162 -9.88 5.15 24.61
C ASN A 162 -8.36 4.89 24.78
N PRO A 163 -7.66 4.34 23.81
CA PRO A 163 -6.26 3.97 23.96
C PRO A 163 -5.29 5.17 24.07
N GLY A 164 -5.78 6.39 23.81
CA GLY A 164 -4.94 7.60 23.78
C GLY A 164 -4.35 7.87 22.38
N LEU A 165 -3.32 8.70 22.32
CA LEU A 165 -2.69 9.09 21.05
C LEU A 165 -1.89 7.94 20.42
N PRO A 166 -1.75 7.92 19.09
CA PRO A 166 -0.99 6.89 18.38
C PRO A 166 0.43 6.68 18.92
N GLU A 167 1.14 7.78 19.18
CA GLU A 167 2.53 7.76 19.66
C GLU A 167 2.67 7.15 21.06
N GLU A 168 1.63 7.24 21.88
CA GLU A 168 1.60 6.70 23.25
C GLU A 168 1.10 5.26 23.28
N ALA A 169 0.17 4.94 22.40
CA ALA A 169 -0.53 3.66 22.38
C ALA A 169 0.09 2.64 21.43
N GLY A 170 1.01 3.05 20.57
CA GLY A 170 1.73 2.17 19.66
C GLY A 170 0.89 1.69 18.46
N TYR A 171 -0.09 2.47 18.02
CA TYR A 171 -0.82 2.20 16.79
C TYR A 171 -0.55 3.25 15.71
N LEU A 172 -0.78 2.91 14.46
CA LEU A 172 -0.59 3.79 13.31
C LEU A 172 -1.64 4.93 13.27
N PRO A 173 -1.29 6.13 12.79
CA PRO A 173 -2.23 7.26 12.73
C PRO A 173 -3.49 6.94 11.94
N ARG A 174 -4.64 7.18 12.52
CA ARG A 174 -5.95 6.89 11.92
C ARG A 174 -6.39 7.90 10.87
N GLY A 175 -5.71 9.04 10.74
CA GLY A 175 -6.09 10.10 9.81
C GLY A 175 -7.40 10.81 10.18
N VAL A 176 -7.95 10.58 11.37
CA VAL A 176 -9.13 11.28 11.87
C VAL A 176 -8.74 12.71 12.21
N ARG A 177 -9.36 13.66 11.55
CA ARG A 177 -9.12 15.08 11.81
C ARG A 177 -10.16 15.59 12.82
N ILE A 178 -9.65 16.11 13.92
CA ILE A 178 -10.44 16.85 14.90
C ILE A 178 -9.94 18.29 14.92
N ASN A 179 -10.88 19.24 15.07
CA ASN A 179 -10.49 20.64 15.24
C ASN A 179 -9.78 20.79 16.58
N HIS A 180 -8.55 21.29 16.53
CA HIS A 180 -7.77 21.64 17.70
C HIS A 180 -7.51 23.15 17.67
N PHE A 181 -7.91 23.84 18.75
CA PHE A 181 -7.76 25.28 18.86
C PHE A 181 -6.57 25.58 19.78
N GLU A 182 -5.53 26.15 19.20
CA GLU A 182 -4.34 26.58 19.92
C GLU A 182 -4.52 28.00 20.48
N THR A 183 -3.77 28.33 21.51
CA THR A 183 -3.75 29.70 22.11
C THR A 183 -3.10 30.74 21.21
N GLN A 184 -2.09 30.32 20.44
CA GLN A 184 -1.41 31.15 19.44
C GLN A 184 -1.97 30.86 18.05
N ASN A 185 -2.07 31.87 17.20
CA ASN A 185 -2.38 31.66 15.80
C ASN A 185 -1.18 31.07 15.02
N GLY A 186 -1.42 30.54 13.81
CA GLY A 186 -0.37 29.86 13.02
C GLY A 186 0.80 30.77 12.64
N ALA A 187 0.56 32.06 12.45
CA ALA A 187 1.63 33.02 12.12
C ALA A 187 2.56 33.26 13.31
N GLU A 188 2.04 33.37 14.52
CA GLU A 188 2.82 33.50 15.76
C GLU A 188 3.70 32.26 15.95
N ARG A 189 3.12 31.06 15.85
CA ARG A 189 3.88 29.80 16.00
C ARG A 189 4.97 29.65 14.93
N ALA A 190 4.69 30.05 13.68
CA ALA A 190 5.68 30.05 12.60
C ALA A 190 6.83 31.02 12.86
N ALA A 191 6.52 32.22 13.38
CA ALA A 191 7.54 33.21 13.75
C ALA A 191 8.41 32.70 14.89
N ASP A 192 7.85 32.10 15.93
CA ASP A 192 8.60 31.53 17.06
C ASP A 192 9.52 30.40 16.60
N MET A 193 9.03 29.51 15.72
CA MET A 193 9.85 28.45 15.12
C MET A 193 11.02 29.02 14.29
N LEU A 194 10.77 30.07 13.51
CA LEU A 194 11.83 30.76 12.72
C LEU A 194 12.87 31.40 13.64
N VAL A 195 12.44 32.07 14.69
CA VAL A 195 13.35 32.70 15.67
C VAL A 195 14.23 31.65 16.35
N SER A 196 13.66 30.53 16.80
CA SER A 196 14.42 29.43 17.38
C SER A 196 15.44 28.85 16.38
N LYS A 197 15.04 28.66 15.12
CA LYS A 197 15.95 28.21 14.06
C LYS A 197 17.11 29.19 13.82
N LEU A 198 16.84 30.49 13.79
CA LEU A 198 17.88 31.53 13.57
C LEU A 198 18.84 31.61 14.75
N LYS A 199 18.41 31.35 15.97
CA LYS A 199 19.24 31.28 17.18
C LYS A 199 20.05 29.99 17.30
N GLY A 200 19.81 28.99 16.43
CA GLY A 200 20.41 27.67 16.52
C GLY A 200 19.86 26.82 17.68
N GLU A 201 18.70 27.17 18.21
CA GLU A 201 18.00 26.43 19.25
C GLU A 201 17.28 25.22 18.64
N THR A 202 17.00 24.18 19.44
CA THR A 202 16.18 23.05 19.03
C THR A 202 14.74 23.52 18.82
N PHE A 203 14.20 23.28 17.65
CA PHE A 203 12.78 23.54 17.34
C PHE A 203 12.13 22.29 16.77
N ARG A 204 10.82 22.19 16.91
CA ARG A 204 10.02 21.09 16.38
C ARG A 204 9.01 21.65 15.37
N THR A 205 8.92 21.03 14.21
CA THR A 205 7.86 21.32 13.26
C THR A 205 6.55 20.71 13.76
N GLU A 206 5.42 21.40 13.60
CA GLU A 206 4.10 20.90 14.01
C GLU A 206 3.69 19.64 13.23
N TYR A 207 4.12 19.56 11.98
CA TYR A 207 3.95 18.39 11.14
C TYR A 207 5.31 17.73 10.92
N PRO A 208 5.45 16.43 11.16
CA PRO A 208 6.69 15.74 10.89
C PRO A 208 7.08 15.89 9.42
N MET A 209 8.29 16.37 9.17
CA MET A 209 8.81 16.43 7.80
C MET A 209 8.99 15.00 7.28
N PRO A 210 8.52 14.70 6.06
CA PRO A 210 8.77 13.40 5.46
C PRO A 210 10.27 13.17 5.30
N VAL A 211 10.70 11.96 5.61
CA VAL A 211 12.07 11.52 5.38
C VAL A 211 12.09 10.82 4.03
N PHE A 212 12.76 11.43 3.07
CA PHE A 212 12.95 10.84 1.74
C PHE A 212 14.31 10.17 1.66
N ASP A 213 14.38 9.04 0.95
CA ASP A 213 15.66 8.47 0.53
C ASP A 213 16.35 9.46 -0.40
N ARG A 214 17.55 9.90 0.00
CA ARG A 214 18.38 10.74 -0.87
C ARG A 214 19.18 9.85 -1.79
N VAL A 215 19.12 10.17 -3.08
CA VAL A 215 20.02 9.61 -4.10
C VAL A 215 20.94 10.74 -4.53
N ASP A 216 22.24 10.53 -4.39
CA ASP A 216 23.20 11.52 -4.83
C ASP A 216 23.12 11.70 -6.35
N PRO A 217 23.12 12.96 -6.86
CA PRO A 217 23.12 13.20 -8.29
C PRO A 217 24.30 12.48 -8.95
N GLN A 218 24.03 11.74 -10.00
CA GLN A 218 25.08 11.12 -10.79
C GLN A 218 25.80 12.16 -11.65
N PRO A 219 27.06 11.93 -12.04
CA PRO A 219 27.75 12.80 -12.97
C PRO A 219 26.96 12.99 -14.27
N PRO A 220 27.07 14.15 -14.95
CA PRO A 220 26.42 14.35 -16.23
C PRO A 220 26.90 13.35 -17.27
N VAL A 221 26.02 12.96 -18.18
CA VAL A 221 26.37 12.08 -19.30
C VAL A 221 27.34 12.82 -20.21
N VAL A 222 28.55 12.28 -20.37
CA VAL A 222 29.55 12.85 -21.28
C VAL A 222 29.35 12.24 -22.67
N GLY A 223 29.40 13.08 -23.72
CA GLY A 223 29.25 12.60 -25.10
C GLY A 223 27.82 12.15 -25.42
N MET A 224 26.84 13.01 -25.19
CA MET A 224 25.42 12.69 -25.40
C MET A 224 25.14 12.13 -26.81
N ALA A 225 25.81 12.65 -27.85
CA ALA A 225 25.69 12.16 -29.22
C ALA A 225 26.16 10.71 -29.46
N GLN A 226 26.80 10.10 -28.48
CA GLN A 226 27.19 8.68 -28.49
C GLN A 226 26.45 7.87 -27.43
N ALA A 227 25.67 8.53 -26.58
CA ALA A 227 24.99 7.88 -25.46
C ALA A 227 23.79 7.06 -25.90
N THR A 228 23.63 5.89 -25.32
CA THR A 228 22.41 5.08 -25.43
C THR A 228 21.47 5.46 -24.27
N ILE A 229 20.26 5.91 -24.60
CA ILE A 229 19.25 6.35 -23.64
C ILE A 229 18.12 5.33 -23.58
N ALA A 230 17.69 4.93 -22.38
CA ALA A 230 16.55 4.06 -22.18
C ALA A 230 15.34 4.82 -21.63
N LEU A 231 14.15 4.29 -21.89
CA LEU A 231 12.88 4.77 -21.31
C LEU A 231 12.38 3.78 -20.26
N VAL A 232 11.97 4.33 -19.12
CA VAL A 232 11.30 3.60 -18.03
C VAL A 232 10.10 4.42 -17.59
N THR A 233 8.95 3.80 -17.35
CA THR A 233 7.77 4.54 -16.92
C THR A 233 7.03 3.85 -15.78
N SER A 234 6.54 4.63 -14.83
CA SER A 234 5.53 4.21 -13.85
C SER A 234 4.09 4.57 -14.29
N GLY A 235 3.94 5.23 -15.43
CA GLY A 235 2.65 5.66 -15.98
C GLY A 235 1.83 4.55 -16.65
N GLY A 236 2.29 3.30 -16.59
CA GLY A 236 1.52 2.13 -17.02
C GLY A 236 1.31 2.01 -18.53
N VAL A 237 2.17 2.60 -19.37
CA VAL A 237 2.08 2.46 -20.84
C VAL A 237 2.49 1.06 -21.25
N VAL A 238 1.54 0.29 -21.79
CA VAL A 238 1.70 -1.13 -22.14
C VAL A 238 1.12 -1.40 -23.55
N PRO A 239 1.51 -2.49 -24.22
CA PRO A 239 0.83 -2.93 -25.43
C PRO A 239 -0.66 -3.13 -25.18
N LYS A 240 -1.46 -2.95 -26.22
CA LYS A 240 -2.93 -3.08 -26.18
C LYS A 240 -3.34 -4.43 -25.61
N GLY A 241 -4.32 -4.40 -24.70
CA GLY A 241 -4.80 -5.59 -24.01
C GLY A 241 -3.95 -5.99 -22.78
N ASN A 242 -2.87 -5.24 -22.45
CA ASN A 242 -2.04 -5.49 -21.28
C ASN A 242 -1.63 -6.97 -21.13
N PRO A 243 -0.82 -7.50 -22.06
CA PRO A 243 -0.52 -8.94 -22.15
C PRO A 243 0.18 -9.50 -20.90
N ASP A 244 0.92 -8.67 -20.19
CA ASP A 244 1.61 -9.08 -18.95
C ASP A 244 0.73 -8.94 -17.71
N HIS A 245 -0.52 -8.52 -17.87
CA HIS A 245 -1.47 -8.34 -16.78
C HIS A 245 -0.89 -7.49 -15.63
N ILE A 246 -0.26 -6.35 -15.97
CA ILE A 246 0.22 -5.39 -14.97
C ILE A 246 -1.00 -4.80 -14.29
N GLU A 247 -1.02 -4.87 -12.97
CA GLU A 247 -2.15 -4.41 -12.16
C GLU A 247 -2.30 -2.88 -12.26
N SER A 248 -3.53 -2.41 -12.33
CA SER A 248 -3.85 -0.97 -12.44
C SER A 248 -3.55 -0.17 -11.17
N SER A 249 -3.32 -0.88 -10.07
CA SER A 249 -2.92 -0.35 -8.77
C SER A 249 -2.12 -1.41 -8.03
N SER A 250 -1.18 -0.97 -7.18
CA SER A 250 -0.35 -1.87 -6.34
C SER A 250 0.37 -2.94 -7.17
N ALA A 251 0.95 -2.54 -8.30
CA ALA A 251 1.56 -3.46 -9.25
C ALA A 251 2.60 -4.39 -8.60
N SER A 252 2.48 -5.68 -8.89
CA SER A 252 3.39 -6.72 -8.39
C SER A 252 4.46 -7.10 -9.41
N ARG A 253 4.46 -6.44 -10.58
CA ARG A 253 5.36 -6.74 -11.71
C ARG A 253 5.61 -5.51 -12.58
N TYR A 254 6.58 -5.62 -13.47
CA TYR A 254 6.82 -4.68 -14.57
C TYR A 254 6.91 -5.45 -15.90
N GLY A 255 6.69 -4.75 -17.01
CA GLY A 255 6.85 -5.27 -18.37
C GLY A 255 8.10 -4.74 -19.04
N GLU A 256 8.62 -5.49 -20.02
CA GLU A 256 9.71 -5.13 -20.91
C GLU A 256 9.22 -5.27 -22.36
N TYR A 257 9.23 -4.19 -23.11
CA TYR A 257 8.61 -4.13 -24.44
C TYR A 257 9.58 -3.62 -25.49
N SER A 258 9.61 -4.27 -26.65
CA SER A 258 10.45 -3.86 -27.78
C SER A 258 9.96 -2.56 -28.41
N LEU A 259 10.93 -1.72 -28.81
CA LEU A 259 10.77 -0.53 -29.65
C LEU A 259 11.37 -0.73 -31.04
N ASP A 260 11.70 -1.98 -31.45
CA ASP A 260 12.27 -2.26 -32.75
C ASP A 260 11.25 -1.92 -33.86
N GLY A 261 11.65 -1.01 -34.77
CA GLY A 261 10.78 -0.52 -35.85
C GLY A 261 9.67 0.41 -35.41
N ILE A 262 9.65 0.85 -34.12
CA ILE A 262 8.67 1.79 -33.59
C ILE A 262 9.29 3.20 -33.60
N GLU A 263 8.70 4.09 -34.39
CA GLU A 263 9.06 5.52 -34.46
C GLU A 263 8.27 6.36 -33.46
N ALA A 264 7.03 6.00 -33.19
CA ALA A 264 6.15 6.61 -32.21
C ALA A 264 5.16 5.57 -31.70
N LEU A 265 4.69 5.71 -30.47
CA LEU A 265 3.59 4.91 -29.94
C LEU A 265 2.27 5.43 -30.48
N ASP A 266 1.33 4.54 -30.75
CA ASP A 266 0.00 4.87 -31.28
C ASP A 266 -1.13 4.28 -30.43
N ALA A 267 -2.32 4.87 -30.53
CA ALA A 267 -3.50 4.50 -29.76
C ALA A 267 -4.08 3.11 -30.12
N ASP A 268 -3.75 2.56 -31.27
CA ASP A 268 -4.26 1.26 -31.70
C ASP A 268 -3.47 0.11 -31.06
N ASN A 269 -2.17 0.32 -30.85
CA ASN A 269 -1.24 -0.69 -30.38
C ASN A 269 -0.85 -0.54 -28.89
N TYR A 270 -1.08 0.63 -28.28
CA TYR A 270 -0.70 0.91 -26.89
C TYR A 270 -1.86 1.48 -26.09
N GLN A 271 -1.79 1.34 -24.79
CA GLN A 271 -2.74 1.88 -23.82
C GLN A 271 -2.08 2.08 -22.47
N THR A 272 -2.74 2.82 -21.56
CA THR A 272 -2.34 2.80 -20.16
C THR A 272 -3.10 1.73 -19.38
N ALA A 273 -2.37 1.03 -18.50
CA ALA A 273 -2.94 0.15 -17.46
C ALA A 273 -3.14 0.88 -16.12
N HIS A 274 -2.70 2.14 -16.00
CA HIS A 274 -2.63 2.88 -14.75
C HIS A 274 -4.01 3.38 -14.29
N GLY A 275 -4.48 2.97 -13.11
CA GLY A 275 -5.79 3.33 -12.57
C GLY A 275 -5.84 4.64 -11.75
N GLY A 276 -4.73 5.38 -11.63
CA GLY A 276 -4.63 6.54 -10.73
C GLY A 276 -4.70 7.92 -11.41
N TYR A 277 -4.80 7.99 -12.73
CA TYR A 277 -5.01 9.24 -13.47
C TYR A 277 -6.03 9.06 -14.60
N ASP A 278 -6.50 10.18 -15.17
CA ASP A 278 -7.42 10.12 -16.33
C ASP A 278 -6.70 9.50 -17.54
N PRO A 279 -7.14 8.33 -18.02
CA PRO A 279 -6.43 7.62 -19.08
C PRO A 279 -6.61 8.22 -20.48
N VAL A 280 -7.56 9.15 -20.68
CA VAL A 280 -7.97 9.63 -22.00
C VAL A 280 -6.78 10.17 -22.78
N ALA A 281 -6.04 11.13 -22.22
CA ALA A 281 -4.92 11.76 -22.91
C ALA A 281 -3.79 10.80 -23.26
N CYS A 282 -3.53 9.80 -22.42
CA CYS A 282 -2.52 8.77 -22.67
C CYS A 282 -2.99 7.73 -23.70
N ASN A 283 -4.28 7.37 -23.68
CA ASN A 283 -4.83 6.43 -24.66
C ASN A 283 -5.01 7.04 -26.04
N ASP A 284 -5.19 8.37 -26.13
CA ASP A 284 -5.22 9.11 -27.40
C ASP A 284 -3.82 9.25 -28.00
N ASP A 285 -2.82 9.49 -27.14
CA ASP A 285 -1.41 9.63 -27.54
C ASP A 285 -0.49 9.15 -26.41
N PRO A 286 -0.03 7.89 -26.44
CA PRO A 286 0.83 7.32 -25.42
C PRO A 286 2.20 8.01 -25.29
N ASN A 287 2.66 8.73 -26.35
CA ASN A 287 3.93 9.45 -26.29
C ASN A 287 3.92 10.59 -25.26
N ARG A 288 2.76 11.10 -24.89
CA ARG A 288 2.62 12.09 -23.80
C ARG A 288 3.14 11.59 -22.45
N VAL A 289 3.10 10.29 -22.23
CA VAL A 289 3.58 9.64 -20.99
C VAL A 289 4.93 8.97 -21.22
N LEU A 290 5.12 8.36 -22.39
CA LEU A 290 6.37 7.69 -22.76
C LEU A 290 6.86 8.24 -24.11
N PRO A 291 7.72 9.28 -24.13
CA PRO A 291 8.02 10.09 -25.31
C PRO A 291 8.98 9.37 -26.29
N VAL A 292 8.52 8.30 -26.91
CA VAL A 292 9.32 7.52 -27.89
C VAL A 292 9.59 8.37 -29.12
N ASP A 293 8.58 9.07 -29.62
CA ASP A 293 8.65 9.97 -30.79
C ASP A 293 9.74 11.03 -30.65
N VAL A 294 9.76 11.74 -29.52
CA VAL A 294 10.78 12.77 -29.24
C VAL A 294 12.18 12.17 -29.18
N LEU A 295 12.34 10.99 -28.56
CA LEU A 295 13.67 10.37 -28.49
C LEU A 295 14.13 9.83 -29.85
N ARG A 296 13.23 9.38 -30.73
CA ARG A 296 13.54 9.05 -32.11
C ARG A 296 13.96 10.27 -32.92
N ASP A 297 13.32 11.42 -32.69
CA ASP A 297 13.72 12.69 -33.31
C ASP A 297 15.14 13.07 -32.86
N LEU A 298 15.42 13.04 -31.55
CA LEU A 298 16.74 13.34 -31.02
C LEU A 298 17.83 12.38 -31.49
N GLU A 299 17.50 11.11 -31.71
CA GLU A 299 18.40 10.11 -32.29
C GLU A 299 18.73 10.48 -33.75
N ARG A 300 17.71 10.81 -34.56
CA ARG A 300 17.86 11.22 -35.97
C ARG A 300 18.65 12.53 -36.13
N GLU A 301 18.47 13.45 -35.21
CA GLU A 301 19.20 14.72 -35.16
C GLU A 301 20.63 14.57 -34.63
N GLY A 302 21.00 13.39 -34.11
CA GLY A 302 22.31 13.12 -33.53
C GLY A 302 22.55 13.81 -32.18
N VAL A 303 21.50 14.25 -31.51
CA VAL A 303 21.57 14.82 -30.16
C VAL A 303 21.89 13.72 -29.15
N ILE A 304 21.26 12.55 -29.30
CA ILE A 304 21.59 11.32 -28.58
C ILE A 304 22.19 10.30 -29.57
N GLY A 305 22.97 9.35 -29.07
CA GLY A 305 23.58 8.31 -29.91
C GLY A 305 22.55 7.27 -30.34
N LYS A 306 21.73 6.79 -29.42
CA LYS A 306 20.74 5.75 -29.68
C LYS A 306 19.64 5.70 -28.62
N LEU A 307 18.39 5.50 -29.05
CA LEU A 307 17.32 5.03 -28.17
C LEU A 307 17.50 3.51 -27.94
N TYR A 308 17.55 3.08 -26.67
CA TYR A 308 17.62 1.65 -26.33
C TYR A 308 16.37 0.92 -26.86
N PRO A 309 16.53 -0.27 -27.49
CA PRO A 309 15.43 -0.89 -28.24
C PRO A 309 14.34 -1.52 -27.38
N HIS A 310 14.36 -1.31 -26.09
CA HIS A 310 13.30 -1.73 -25.17
C HIS A 310 12.97 -0.63 -24.19
N TYR A 311 11.72 -0.57 -23.75
CA TYR A 311 11.31 0.22 -22.59
C TYR A 311 10.74 -0.67 -21.48
N TYR A 312 10.74 -0.13 -20.27
CA TYR A 312 10.21 -0.82 -19.10
C TYR A 312 9.03 -0.04 -18.54
N ALA A 313 7.93 -0.74 -18.25
CA ALA A 313 6.72 -0.13 -17.72
C ALA A 313 6.21 -0.86 -16.49
N THR A 314 5.77 -0.09 -15.52
CA THR A 314 4.97 -0.57 -14.39
C THR A 314 3.88 0.46 -14.09
N VAL A 315 3.02 0.18 -13.12
CA VAL A 315 2.03 1.13 -12.61
C VAL A 315 2.49 1.64 -11.25
N GLY A 316 2.67 2.96 -11.14
CA GLY A 316 3.12 3.60 -9.89
C GLY A 316 2.03 3.70 -8.82
N ASN A 317 0.77 3.72 -9.23
CA ASN A 317 -0.38 3.88 -8.34
C ASN A 317 -0.42 2.81 -7.25
N GLY A 318 -0.26 3.21 -5.99
CA GLY A 318 -0.30 2.30 -4.83
C GLY A 318 0.81 1.22 -4.80
N THR A 319 1.78 1.27 -5.72
CA THR A 319 2.89 0.31 -5.73
C THR A 319 3.82 0.57 -4.55
N SER A 320 4.09 -0.48 -3.76
CA SER A 320 4.92 -0.36 -2.57
C SER A 320 6.36 0.03 -2.92
N VAL A 321 7.00 0.81 -2.05
CA VAL A 321 8.42 1.17 -2.17
C VAL A 321 9.32 -0.07 -2.28
N ALA A 322 8.97 -1.15 -1.57
CA ALA A 322 9.69 -2.42 -1.64
C ALA A 322 9.66 -3.03 -3.05
N ASN A 323 8.49 -3.04 -3.69
CA ASN A 323 8.33 -3.49 -5.07
C ASN A 323 9.06 -2.58 -6.05
N ALA A 324 8.90 -1.25 -5.90
CA ALA A 324 9.60 -0.29 -6.75
C ALA A 324 11.13 -0.43 -6.68
N ARG A 325 11.69 -0.65 -5.48
CA ARG A 325 13.13 -0.94 -5.30
C ARG A 325 13.56 -2.23 -6.02
N LYS A 326 12.74 -3.29 -5.92
CA LYS A 326 13.02 -4.56 -6.60
C LYS A 326 13.04 -4.38 -8.12
N TYR A 327 12.03 -3.71 -8.69
CA TYR A 327 11.97 -3.45 -10.13
C TYR A 327 13.10 -2.55 -10.59
N GLY A 328 13.35 -1.47 -9.86
CA GLY A 328 14.44 -0.53 -10.16
C GLY A 328 15.80 -1.22 -10.17
N ALA A 329 16.08 -2.09 -9.21
CA ALA A 329 17.34 -2.85 -9.17
C ALA A 329 17.49 -3.82 -10.35
N ASP A 330 16.41 -4.54 -10.69
CA ASP A 330 16.41 -5.50 -11.80
C ASP A 330 16.56 -4.80 -13.16
N ILE A 331 15.80 -3.74 -13.40
CA ILE A 331 15.90 -2.90 -14.62
C ILE A 331 17.29 -2.29 -14.73
N ALA A 332 17.83 -1.73 -13.64
CA ALA A 332 19.17 -1.14 -13.64
C ALA A 332 20.25 -2.16 -14.05
N LEU A 333 20.18 -3.39 -13.53
CA LEU A 333 21.10 -4.47 -13.92
C LEU A 333 21.01 -4.84 -15.40
N LYS A 334 19.79 -4.87 -15.98
CA LYS A 334 19.58 -5.13 -17.41
C LYS A 334 20.18 -4.00 -18.26
N LEU A 335 19.90 -2.74 -17.90
CA LEU A 335 20.40 -1.57 -18.62
C LEU A 335 21.94 -1.46 -18.54
N GLN A 336 22.53 -1.74 -17.39
CA GLN A 336 23.99 -1.78 -17.22
C GLN A 336 24.64 -2.86 -18.10
N LYS A 337 24.08 -4.08 -18.13
CA LYS A 337 24.56 -5.16 -18.99
C LYS A 337 24.45 -4.82 -20.47
N ALA A 338 23.47 -4.05 -20.86
CA ALA A 338 23.25 -3.58 -22.23
C ALA A 338 24.12 -2.36 -22.61
N GLY A 339 24.92 -1.80 -21.68
CA GLY A 339 25.76 -0.64 -21.91
C GLY A 339 24.98 0.66 -22.08
N VAL A 340 23.79 0.76 -21.50
CA VAL A 340 22.96 1.97 -21.52
C VAL A 340 23.64 3.07 -20.68
N SER A 341 23.73 4.27 -21.25
CA SER A 341 24.42 5.40 -20.62
C SER A 341 23.54 6.15 -19.61
N ALA A 342 22.24 6.25 -19.88
CA ALA A 342 21.27 6.88 -19.00
C ALA A 342 19.86 6.35 -19.25
N ALA A 343 18.98 6.55 -18.26
CA ALA A 343 17.56 6.24 -18.38
C ALA A 343 16.72 7.49 -18.04
N ILE A 344 15.67 7.71 -18.81
CA ILE A 344 14.63 8.69 -18.52
C ILE A 344 13.48 7.94 -17.84
N LEU A 345 13.17 8.34 -16.62
CA LEU A 345 12.03 7.83 -15.86
C LEU A 345 10.87 8.81 -15.96
N THR A 346 9.78 8.35 -16.55
CA THR A 346 8.54 9.13 -16.60
C THR A 346 7.54 8.65 -15.57
N SER A 347 6.77 9.58 -15.02
CA SER A 347 5.72 9.30 -14.04
C SER A 347 4.50 10.17 -14.31
N THR A 348 3.37 9.83 -13.70
CA THR A 348 2.10 10.55 -13.82
C THR A 348 1.59 10.94 -12.43
#